data_464b654c9d145caf5197681cbacfd733
#
_entry.id   464b654c9d145caf5197681cbacfd733
#
_cell.length_a   1.000
_cell.length_b   1.000
_cell.length_c   1.000
_cell.angle_alpha   90.00
_cell.angle_beta   90.00
_cell.angle_gamma   90.00
#
_symmetry.space_group_name_H-M   'P 1'
#
loop_
_entity.id
_entity.type
_entity.pdbx_description
1 polymer ?
#
loop_
_entity_poly.entity_id
_entity_poly.type
_entity_poly.pdbx_seq_one_letter_code
_entity_poly.pdbx_strand_id
1 'polypeptide(L)'
;MNRQQMEIYATVLLKKGINLQENQILVINAPVESHEFVSVLAEKAYESGASQVVLNWRSNALTRLKYDHEELASFEDFPTWRRDFSLTYYRKGAAFLSLISADPDLLKGVDKEKLVAFQKASHTALKEYSDGIMASKVTWLVAAVPSHKWASILFPEKSPTEAYTALEEAILKASRSDGPAPLEAWDNHLNDLKKRRQWLTDKAFKALHYKNDRGTDLTRSEERRVGKECRIGC
;
A
#
# COMPACT_ATOMS: atom_id res chain seq x y z
N MET A 1 18.83 2.12 -1.34
CA MET A 1 18.89 2.69 0.05
C MET A 1 20.04 2.04 0.80
N ASN A 2 20.84 2.84 1.51
CA ASN A 2 21.80 2.31 2.47
C ASN A 2 21.08 1.83 3.76
N ARG A 3 21.79 1.14 4.66
CA ARG A 3 21.21 0.60 5.90
C ARG A 3 20.50 1.66 6.75
N GLN A 4 21.13 2.81 6.93
CA GLN A 4 20.56 3.89 7.73
C GLN A 4 19.24 4.44 7.12
N GLN A 5 19.18 4.62 5.80
CA GLN A 5 17.98 5.03 5.11
C GLN A 5 16.85 4.00 5.23
N MET A 6 17.19 2.71 5.14
CA MET A 6 16.24 1.62 5.35
C MET A 6 15.66 1.63 6.78
N GLU A 7 16.50 1.85 7.80
CA GLU A 7 16.08 1.92 9.20
C GLU A 7 15.17 3.12 9.47
N ILE A 8 15.50 4.28 8.91
CA ILE A 8 14.66 5.49 9.00
C ILE A 8 13.30 5.23 8.34
N TYR A 9 13.29 4.71 7.11
CA TYR A 9 12.07 4.43 6.38
C TYR A 9 11.21 3.39 7.11
N ALA A 10 11.80 2.29 7.56
CA ALA A 10 11.11 1.27 8.37
C ALA A 10 10.48 1.88 9.63
N THR A 11 11.22 2.73 10.35
CA THR A 11 10.72 3.41 11.55
C THR A 11 9.52 4.31 11.25
N VAL A 12 9.55 5.06 10.13
CA VAL A 12 8.42 5.89 9.69
C VAL A 12 7.20 5.01 9.37
N LEU A 13 7.39 3.93 8.61
CA LEU A 13 6.30 3.02 8.26
C LEU A 13 5.66 2.40 9.51
N LEU A 14 6.47 1.97 10.48
CA LEU A 14 5.98 1.31 11.68
C LEU A 14 5.30 2.29 12.65
N LYS A 15 5.90 3.46 12.90
CA LYS A 15 5.41 4.40 13.93
C LYS A 15 4.35 5.38 13.41
N LYS A 16 4.50 5.88 12.18
CA LYS A 16 3.59 6.90 11.62
C LYS A 16 2.61 6.32 10.60
N GLY A 17 3.05 5.33 9.83
CA GLY A 17 2.22 4.69 8.82
C GLY A 17 1.20 3.74 9.43
N ILE A 18 1.68 2.63 9.98
CA ILE A 18 0.83 1.55 10.48
C ILE A 18 0.47 1.71 11.97
N ASN A 19 1.23 2.56 12.70
CA ASN A 19 1.08 2.75 14.16
C ASN A 19 1.08 1.41 14.91
N LEU A 20 2.13 0.62 14.68
CA LEU A 20 2.27 -0.71 15.26
C LEU A 20 2.21 -0.64 16.79
N GLN A 21 1.35 -1.46 17.39
CA GLN A 21 1.17 -1.50 18.83
C GLN A 21 2.06 -2.59 19.47
N GLU A 22 2.39 -2.42 20.73
CA GLU A 22 3.09 -3.42 21.52
C GLU A 22 2.29 -4.74 21.54
N ASN A 23 2.98 -5.88 21.44
CA ASN A 23 2.43 -7.22 21.35
C ASN A 23 1.53 -7.49 20.12
N GLN A 24 1.47 -6.58 19.15
CA GLN A 24 0.71 -6.80 17.92
C GLN A 24 1.49 -7.68 16.92
N ILE A 25 0.77 -8.51 16.17
CA ILE A 25 1.32 -9.25 15.04
C ILE A 25 1.43 -8.31 13.84
N LEU A 26 2.57 -8.32 13.14
CA LEU A 26 2.75 -7.61 11.88
C LEU A 26 2.80 -8.62 10.72
N VAL A 27 1.88 -8.50 9.77
CA VAL A 27 1.91 -9.24 8.50
C VAL A 27 2.49 -8.33 7.43
N ILE A 28 3.58 -8.76 6.81
CA ILE A 28 4.24 -8.04 5.72
C ILE A 28 4.01 -8.81 4.42
N ASN A 29 3.30 -8.19 3.48
CA ASN A 29 3.20 -8.65 2.09
C ASN A 29 4.24 -7.90 1.26
N ALA A 30 5.20 -8.60 0.66
CA ALA A 30 6.31 -7.95 0.01
C ALA A 30 6.76 -8.66 -1.28
N PRO A 31 7.31 -7.92 -2.26
CA PRO A 31 8.03 -8.53 -3.36
C PRO A 31 9.30 -9.20 -2.83
N VAL A 32 9.63 -10.39 -3.34
CA VAL A 32 10.82 -11.15 -2.91
C VAL A 32 12.12 -10.37 -3.13
N GLU A 33 12.14 -9.50 -4.12
CA GLU A 33 13.28 -8.64 -4.45
C GLU A 33 13.59 -7.61 -3.35
N SER A 34 12.64 -7.33 -2.45
CA SER A 34 12.81 -6.38 -1.35
C SER A 34 13.29 -7.01 -0.04
N HIS A 35 13.84 -8.24 -0.09
CA HIS A 35 14.19 -9.03 1.10
C HIS A 35 15.16 -8.31 2.06
N GLU A 36 16.12 -7.54 1.57
CA GLU A 36 17.05 -6.76 2.40
C GLU A 36 16.28 -5.72 3.24
N PHE A 37 15.42 -4.93 2.60
CA PHE A 37 14.59 -3.95 3.31
C PHE A 37 13.62 -4.63 4.29
N VAL A 38 13.01 -5.74 3.89
CA VAL A 38 12.09 -6.49 4.76
C VAL A 38 12.79 -7.03 6.00
N SER A 39 14.05 -7.43 5.90
CA SER A 39 14.86 -7.87 7.05
C SER A 39 15.05 -6.72 8.06
N VAL A 40 15.41 -5.53 7.56
CA VAL A 40 15.52 -4.31 8.40
C VAL A 40 14.17 -3.94 9.02
N LEU A 41 13.11 -3.99 8.24
CA LEU A 41 11.76 -3.68 8.69
C LEU A 41 11.29 -4.64 9.79
N ALA A 42 11.57 -5.94 9.65
CA ALA A 42 11.26 -6.96 10.67
C ALA A 42 12.04 -6.73 11.97
N GLU A 43 13.33 -6.43 11.87
CA GLU A 43 14.16 -6.06 13.04
C GLU A 43 13.56 -4.86 13.78
N LYS A 44 13.25 -3.78 13.05
CA LYS A 44 12.62 -2.57 13.64
C LYS A 44 11.21 -2.84 14.20
N ALA A 45 10.47 -3.78 13.63
CA ALA A 45 9.17 -4.19 14.16
C ALA A 45 9.32 -4.90 15.52
N TYR A 46 10.27 -5.81 15.67
CA TYR A 46 10.56 -6.45 16.95
C TYR A 46 11.09 -5.46 17.99
N GLU A 47 11.98 -4.54 17.61
CA GLU A 47 12.44 -3.44 18.47
C GLU A 47 11.27 -2.53 18.92
N SER A 48 10.23 -2.44 18.12
CA SER A 48 9.00 -1.67 18.43
C SER A 48 7.96 -2.48 19.21
N GLY A 49 8.27 -3.69 19.63
CA GLY A 49 7.42 -4.53 20.48
C GLY A 49 6.46 -5.45 19.71
N ALA A 50 6.67 -5.71 18.41
CA ALA A 50 5.87 -6.70 17.70
C ALA A 50 5.99 -8.09 18.37
N SER A 51 4.87 -8.77 18.62
CA SER A 51 4.90 -10.14 19.13
C SER A 51 5.32 -11.16 18.09
N GLN A 52 5.02 -10.89 16.83
CA GLN A 52 5.34 -11.75 15.69
C GLN A 52 5.41 -10.93 14.41
N VAL A 53 6.39 -11.24 13.53
CA VAL A 53 6.45 -10.75 12.16
C VAL A 53 6.22 -11.92 11.22
N VAL A 54 5.23 -11.80 10.36
CA VAL A 54 4.80 -12.85 9.42
C VAL A 54 4.99 -12.34 8.00
N LEU A 55 5.65 -13.13 7.16
CA LEU A 55 5.98 -12.75 5.80
C LEU A 55 5.10 -13.48 4.79
N ASN A 56 4.58 -12.74 3.82
CA ASN A 56 3.92 -13.26 2.63
C ASN A 56 4.62 -12.71 1.39
N TRP A 57 5.50 -13.51 0.82
CA TRP A 57 6.29 -13.13 -0.33
C TRP A 57 5.49 -13.23 -1.63
N ARG A 58 5.77 -12.30 -2.55
CA ARG A 58 5.22 -12.28 -3.91
C ARG A 58 6.37 -12.12 -4.91
N SER A 59 6.24 -12.79 -6.06
CA SER A 59 7.16 -12.63 -7.18
C SER A 59 6.38 -12.22 -8.42
N ASN A 60 6.76 -11.09 -9.01
CA ASN A 60 6.17 -10.63 -10.26
C ASN A 60 6.48 -11.59 -11.41
N ALA A 61 7.69 -12.15 -11.46
CA ALA A 61 8.09 -13.12 -12.46
C ALA A 61 7.20 -14.38 -12.41
N LEU A 62 7.00 -14.96 -11.20
CA LEU A 62 6.13 -16.11 -11.03
C LEU A 62 4.66 -15.78 -11.31
N THR A 63 4.22 -14.58 -10.94
CA THR A 63 2.87 -14.12 -11.27
C THR A 63 2.67 -14.07 -12.79
N ARG A 64 3.63 -13.52 -13.53
CA ARG A 64 3.56 -13.48 -15.00
C ARG A 64 3.52 -14.89 -15.60
N LEU A 65 4.43 -15.77 -15.22
CA LEU A 65 4.48 -17.14 -15.66
C LEU A 65 3.17 -17.90 -15.40
N LYS A 66 2.54 -17.67 -14.25
CA LYS A 66 1.24 -18.22 -13.93
C LYS A 66 0.19 -17.85 -15.00
N TYR A 67 0.07 -16.56 -15.32
CA TYR A 67 -0.91 -16.11 -16.34
C TYR A 67 -0.59 -16.61 -17.74
N ASP A 68 0.69 -16.79 -18.08
CA ASP A 68 1.11 -17.25 -19.38
C ASP A 68 0.88 -18.77 -19.58
N HIS A 69 0.95 -19.59 -18.53
CA HIS A 69 1.00 -21.05 -18.64
C HIS A 69 -0.18 -21.80 -18.01
N GLU A 70 -0.81 -21.25 -16.96
CA GLU A 70 -1.91 -21.96 -16.32
C GLU A 70 -3.23 -21.81 -17.10
N GLU A 71 -4.06 -22.84 -17.06
CA GLU A 71 -5.38 -22.84 -17.67
C GLU A 71 -6.37 -21.97 -16.89
N LEU A 72 -7.45 -21.53 -17.55
CA LEU A 72 -8.47 -20.64 -16.96
C LEU A 72 -9.03 -21.20 -15.63
N ALA A 73 -9.28 -22.50 -15.57
CA ALA A 73 -9.81 -23.16 -14.36
C ALA A 73 -8.96 -22.91 -13.10
N SER A 74 -7.64 -22.73 -13.23
CA SER A 74 -6.75 -22.41 -12.11
C SER A 74 -6.99 -21.01 -11.51
N PHE A 75 -7.70 -20.14 -12.22
CA PHE A 75 -8.04 -18.78 -11.79
C PHE A 75 -9.47 -18.67 -11.25
N GLU A 76 -10.30 -19.68 -11.47
CA GLU A 76 -11.68 -19.72 -10.98
C GLU A 76 -11.77 -20.14 -9.51
N ASP A 77 -10.76 -20.82 -9.00
CA ASP A 77 -10.65 -21.22 -7.59
C ASP A 77 -9.54 -20.42 -6.87
N PHE A 78 -9.90 -19.85 -5.74
CA PHE A 78 -8.93 -19.14 -4.90
C PHE A 78 -8.36 -20.11 -3.85
N PRO A 79 -7.01 -20.30 -3.78
CA PRO A 79 -6.41 -21.28 -2.90
C PRO A 79 -6.83 -21.08 -1.42
N THR A 80 -7.38 -22.13 -0.81
CA THR A 80 -7.90 -22.08 0.56
C THR A 80 -6.84 -21.66 1.57
N TRP A 81 -5.59 -22.11 1.41
CA TRP A 81 -4.50 -21.74 2.29
C TRP A 81 -4.21 -20.22 2.28
N ARG A 82 -4.36 -19.54 1.13
CA ARG A 82 -4.20 -18.07 1.02
C ARG A 82 -5.33 -17.34 1.72
N ARG A 83 -6.55 -17.83 1.54
CA ARG A 83 -7.73 -17.31 2.27
C ARG A 83 -7.52 -17.47 3.77
N ASP A 84 -7.20 -18.67 4.21
CA ASP A 84 -7.08 -19.02 5.61
C ASP A 84 -5.91 -18.27 6.28
N PHE A 85 -4.80 -18.06 5.57
CA PHE A 85 -3.72 -17.17 6.00
C PHE A 85 -4.24 -15.76 6.30
N SER A 86 -4.90 -15.13 5.34
CA SER A 86 -5.40 -13.77 5.48
C SER A 86 -6.43 -13.63 6.60
N LEU A 87 -7.39 -14.56 6.66
CA LEU A 87 -8.44 -14.56 7.68
C LEU A 87 -7.90 -14.85 9.08
N THR A 88 -6.93 -15.76 9.21
CA THR A 88 -6.33 -16.10 10.51
C THR A 88 -5.70 -14.88 11.15
N TYR A 89 -4.85 -14.15 10.42
CA TYR A 89 -4.19 -12.97 10.96
C TYR A 89 -5.13 -11.78 11.11
N TYR A 90 -6.08 -11.62 10.21
CA TYR A 90 -7.14 -10.61 10.34
C TYR A 90 -7.95 -10.81 11.65
N ARG A 91 -8.41 -12.03 11.93
CA ARG A 91 -9.18 -12.34 13.13
C ARG A 91 -8.37 -12.22 14.42
N LYS A 92 -7.04 -12.32 14.33
CA LYS A 92 -6.11 -12.05 15.43
C LYS A 92 -5.81 -10.56 15.65
N GLY A 93 -6.38 -9.65 14.84
CA GLY A 93 -6.12 -8.21 14.95
C GLY A 93 -4.72 -7.79 14.50
N ALA A 94 -4.08 -8.56 13.62
CA ALA A 94 -2.77 -8.22 13.08
C ALA A 94 -2.80 -6.90 12.31
N ALA A 95 -1.67 -6.19 12.32
CA ALA A 95 -1.42 -5.08 11.42
C ALA A 95 -0.92 -5.60 10.06
N PHE A 96 -1.39 -5.01 8.94
CA PHE A 96 -1.02 -5.45 7.59
C PHE A 96 -0.23 -4.37 6.86
N LEU A 97 1.01 -4.66 6.54
CA LEU A 97 1.87 -3.82 5.72
C LEU A 97 2.09 -4.46 4.34
N SER A 98 1.65 -3.78 3.29
CA SER A 98 1.89 -4.22 1.91
C SER A 98 2.94 -3.33 1.25
N LEU A 99 4.09 -3.91 0.97
CA LEU A 99 5.13 -3.29 0.17
C LEU A 99 4.83 -3.56 -1.31
N ILE A 100 4.80 -2.51 -2.10
CA ILE A 100 4.56 -2.60 -3.54
C ILE A 100 5.76 -2.06 -4.32
N SER A 101 6.08 -2.78 -5.38
CA SER A 101 6.99 -2.35 -6.42
C SER A 101 6.21 -2.38 -7.73
N ALA A 102 5.87 -1.20 -8.23
CA ALA A 102 4.98 -1.10 -9.39
C ALA A 102 5.65 -1.65 -10.66
N ASP A 103 4.94 -2.51 -11.34
CA ASP A 103 5.22 -2.91 -12.72
C ASP A 103 3.90 -2.81 -13.51
N PRO A 104 3.62 -1.67 -14.13
CA PRO A 104 2.36 -1.45 -14.84
C PRO A 104 2.22 -2.34 -16.08
N ASP A 105 3.31 -2.89 -16.59
CA ASP A 105 3.30 -3.80 -17.74
C ASP A 105 3.24 -5.28 -17.36
N LEU A 106 3.25 -5.62 -16.07
CA LEU A 106 3.31 -7.01 -15.59
C LEU A 106 2.26 -7.91 -16.24
N LEU A 107 1.03 -7.44 -16.32
CA LEU A 107 -0.10 -8.19 -16.85
C LEU A 107 -0.54 -7.72 -18.25
N LYS A 108 0.31 -6.95 -18.95
CA LYS A 108 0.03 -6.51 -20.30
C LYS A 108 0.01 -7.69 -21.28
N GLY A 109 -1.07 -7.80 -22.05
CA GLY A 109 -1.25 -8.86 -23.03
C GLY A 109 -1.65 -10.23 -22.48
N VAL A 110 -1.86 -10.38 -21.16
CA VAL A 110 -2.43 -11.61 -20.61
C VAL A 110 -3.92 -11.75 -20.97
N ASP A 111 -4.41 -12.97 -20.93
CA ASP A 111 -5.82 -13.28 -21.16
C ASP A 111 -6.71 -12.56 -20.12
N LYS A 112 -7.65 -11.77 -20.63
CA LYS A 112 -8.58 -10.99 -19.78
C LYS A 112 -9.55 -11.87 -19.00
N GLU A 113 -9.90 -13.05 -19.53
CA GLU A 113 -10.80 -13.98 -18.84
C GLU A 113 -10.13 -14.50 -17.56
N LYS A 114 -8.83 -14.85 -17.62
CA LYS A 114 -8.04 -15.23 -16.44
C LYS A 114 -7.98 -14.11 -15.38
N LEU A 115 -7.83 -12.85 -15.82
CA LEU A 115 -7.83 -11.70 -14.90
C LEU A 115 -9.18 -11.54 -14.18
N VAL A 116 -10.28 -11.60 -14.94
CA VAL A 116 -11.64 -11.49 -14.40
C VAL A 116 -11.96 -12.66 -13.47
N ALA A 117 -11.62 -13.89 -13.87
CA ALA A 117 -11.83 -15.10 -13.08
C ALA A 117 -11.11 -15.00 -11.72
N PHE A 118 -9.82 -14.66 -11.73
CA PHE A 118 -9.04 -14.50 -10.51
C PHE A 118 -9.58 -13.38 -9.61
N GLN A 119 -9.95 -12.24 -10.20
CA GLN A 119 -10.51 -11.13 -9.43
C GLN A 119 -11.82 -11.53 -8.75
N LYS A 120 -12.71 -12.23 -9.46
CA LYS A 120 -13.99 -12.72 -8.91
C LYS A 120 -13.76 -13.75 -7.80
N ALA A 121 -12.90 -14.73 -8.03
CA ALA A 121 -12.59 -15.78 -7.05
C ALA A 121 -11.96 -15.19 -5.80
N SER A 122 -10.95 -14.32 -5.93
CA SER A 122 -10.29 -13.67 -4.81
C SER A 122 -11.21 -12.74 -4.03
N HIS A 123 -12.05 -11.94 -4.71
CA HIS A 123 -13.03 -11.07 -4.06
C HIS A 123 -14.03 -11.88 -3.22
N THR A 124 -14.52 -13.00 -3.74
CA THR A 124 -15.45 -13.89 -3.02
C THR A 124 -14.78 -14.53 -1.80
N ALA A 125 -13.59 -15.10 -2.01
CA ALA A 125 -12.86 -15.82 -0.96
C ALA A 125 -12.36 -14.90 0.18
N LEU A 126 -11.97 -13.66 -0.15
CA LEU A 126 -11.40 -12.69 0.79
C LEU A 126 -12.41 -11.63 1.25
N LYS A 127 -13.70 -11.81 1.01
CA LYS A 127 -14.72 -10.79 1.31
C LYS A 127 -14.67 -10.29 2.75
N GLU A 128 -14.63 -11.20 3.73
CA GLU A 128 -14.56 -10.85 5.17
C GLU A 128 -13.31 -10.02 5.49
N TYR A 129 -12.16 -10.43 4.95
CA TYR A 129 -10.89 -9.70 5.09
C TYR A 129 -10.97 -8.31 4.46
N SER A 130 -11.42 -8.23 3.21
CA SER A 130 -11.50 -6.97 2.47
C SER A 130 -12.47 -5.98 3.11
N ASP A 131 -13.66 -6.45 3.51
CA ASP A 131 -14.65 -5.62 4.22
C ASP A 131 -14.08 -5.10 5.55
N GLY A 132 -13.31 -5.93 6.26
CA GLY A 132 -12.67 -5.56 7.51
C GLY A 132 -11.56 -4.51 7.33
N ILE A 133 -10.71 -4.67 6.32
CA ILE A 133 -9.68 -3.70 5.93
C ILE A 133 -10.32 -2.35 5.55
N MET A 134 -11.32 -2.37 4.67
CA MET A 134 -12.02 -1.16 4.22
C MET A 134 -12.79 -0.45 5.33
N ALA A 135 -13.29 -1.19 6.32
CA ALA A 135 -13.91 -0.64 7.51
C ALA A 135 -12.91 -0.23 8.61
N SER A 136 -11.59 -0.32 8.34
CA SER A 136 -10.51 -0.01 9.30
C SER A 136 -10.65 -0.77 10.63
N LYS A 137 -11.12 -2.03 10.59
CA LYS A 137 -11.20 -2.89 11.77
C LYS A 137 -9.84 -3.37 12.26
N VAL A 138 -8.85 -3.36 11.38
CA VAL A 138 -7.43 -3.60 11.67
C VAL A 138 -6.62 -2.51 10.99
N THR A 139 -5.41 -2.27 11.48
CA THR A 139 -4.51 -1.28 10.86
C THR A 139 -3.88 -1.87 9.61
N TRP A 140 -3.80 -1.05 8.57
CA TRP A 140 -3.17 -1.44 7.32
C TRP A 140 -2.44 -0.27 6.66
N LEU A 141 -1.40 -0.57 5.92
CA LEU A 141 -0.60 0.39 5.19
C LEU A 141 -0.12 -0.21 3.88
N VAL A 142 -0.10 0.61 2.83
CA VAL A 142 0.59 0.31 1.58
C VAL A 142 1.77 1.28 1.46
N ALA A 143 2.96 0.74 1.22
CA ALA A 143 4.17 1.51 1.07
C ALA A 143 4.96 1.05 -0.16
N ALA A 144 5.76 1.94 -0.73
CA ALA A 144 6.53 1.67 -1.92
C ALA A 144 7.90 1.08 -1.59
N VAL A 145 8.37 0.16 -2.42
CA VAL A 145 9.78 -0.26 -2.48
C VAL A 145 10.27 -0.16 -3.92
N PRO A 146 11.53 0.24 -4.14
CA PRO A 146 12.04 0.43 -5.49
C PRO A 146 12.23 -0.90 -6.21
N SER A 147 12.13 -0.88 -7.53
CA SER A 147 12.61 -1.94 -8.42
C SER A 147 13.23 -1.36 -9.67
N HIS A 148 14.14 -2.10 -10.29
CA HIS A 148 14.77 -1.68 -11.54
C HIS A 148 13.74 -1.46 -12.66
N LYS A 149 12.72 -2.32 -12.74
CA LYS A 149 11.67 -2.18 -13.75
C LYS A 149 10.87 -0.89 -13.59
N TRP A 150 10.44 -0.59 -12.37
CA TRP A 150 9.71 0.66 -12.09
C TRP A 150 10.60 1.89 -12.31
N ALA A 151 11.85 1.83 -11.87
CA ALA A 151 12.82 2.90 -12.06
C ALA A 151 13.05 3.23 -13.55
N SER A 152 13.23 2.21 -14.40
CA SER A 152 13.43 2.40 -15.83
C SER A 152 12.21 3.00 -16.55
N ILE A 153 11.01 2.78 -16.05
CA ILE A 153 9.79 3.38 -16.60
C ILE A 153 9.68 4.87 -16.21
N LEU A 154 10.05 5.21 -14.98
CA LEU A 154 9.94 6.60 -14.49
C LEU A 154 11.10 7.49 -14.95
N PHE A 155 12.27 6.92 -15.13
CA PHE A 155 13.49 7.64 -15.50
C PHE A 155 14.15 7.00 -16.72
N PRO A 156 13.47 6.97 -17.89
CA PRO A 156 13.96 6.27 -19.07
C PRO A 156 15.25 6.85 -19.66
N GLU A 157 15.56 8.11 -19.31
CA GLU A 157 16.77 8.82 -19.76
C GLU A 157 18.03 8.52 -18.93
N LYS A 158 17.87 7.84 -17.77
CA LYS A 158 18.95 7.52 -16.84
C LYS A 158 19.51 6.13 -17.07
N SER A 159 20.76 5.92 -16.70
CA SER A 159 21.29 4.55 -16.58
C SER A 159 20.51 3.74 -15.54
N PRO A 160 20.50 2.40 -15.61
CA PRO A 160 19.72 1.55 -14.67
C PRO A 160 20.03 1.85 -13.20
N THR A 161 21.29 2.10 -12.86
CA THR A 161 21.71 2.42 -11.49
C THR A 161 21.25 3.80 -11.06
N GLU A 162 21.41 4.82 -11.91
CA GLU A 162 20.95 6.18 -11.60
C GLU A 162 19.43 6.26 -11.50
N ALA A 163 18.70 5.55 -12.36
CA ALA A 163 17.25 5.48 -12.32
C ALA A 163 16.77 4.84 -11.00
N TYR A 164 17.42 3.75 -10.57
CA TYR A 164 17.10 3.07 -9.33
C TYR A 164 17.34 3.99 -8.12
N THR A 165 18.49 4.67 -8.07
CA THR A 165 18.81 5.64 -7.01
C THR A 165 17.81 6.81 -6.99
N ALA A 166 17.46 7.35 -8.16
CA ALA A 166 16.47 8.43 -8.26
C ALA A 166 15.09 7.99 -7.75
N LEU A 167 14.70 6.73 -8.00
CA LEU A 167 13.45 6.17 -7.45
C LEU A 167 13.51 6.01 -5.93
N GLU A 168 14.64 5.55 -5.38
CA GLU A 168 14.85 5.47 -3.93
C GLU A 168 14.69 6.84 -3.27
N GLU A 169 15.35 7.86 -3.80
CA GLU A 169 15.26 9.24 -3.32
C GLU A 169 13.82 9.77 -3.39
N ALA A 170 13.11 9.50 -4.50
CA ALA A 170 11.72 9.90 -4.67
C ALA A 170 10.79 9.23 -3.63
N ILE A 171 10.99 7.94 -3.33
CA ILE A 171 10.23 7.21 -2.30
C ILE A 171 10.50 7.80 -0.92
N LEU A 172 11.77 8.00 -0.55
CA LEU A 172 12.14 8.58 0.74
C LEU A 172 11.57 9.99 0.91
N LYS A 173 11.66 10.82 -0.12
CA LYS A 173 11.11 12.18 -0.14
C LYS A 173 9.58 12.19 -0.01
N ALA A 174 8.89 11.35 -0.80
CA ALA A 174 7.43 11.25 -0.75
C ALA A 174 6.94 10.77 0.62
N SER A 175 7.68 9.89 1.28
CA SER A 175 7.40 9.40 2.64
C SER A 175 7.97 10.30 3.75
N ARG A 176 8.58 11.44 3.44
CA ARG A 176 9.27 12.35 4.40
C ARG A 176 10.32 11.63 5.25
N SER A 177 10.97 10.65 4.66
CA SER A 177 12.02 9.84 5.30
C SER A 177 13.43 10.28 4.91
N ASP A 178 13.55 11.35 4.14
CA ASP A 178 14.80 11.91 3.60
C ASP A 178 15.44 12.99 4.49
N GLY A 179 14.70 13.48 5.49
CA GLY A 179 15.17 14.54 6.38
C GLY A 179 15.83 14.03 7.67
N PRO A 180 16.41 14.95 8.48
CA PRO A 180 17.08 14.61 9.74
C PRO A 180 16.13 14.20 10.87
N ALA A 181 14.87 14.62 10.82
CA ALA A 181 13.86 14.38 11.86
C ALA A 181 12.51 13.91 11.25
N PRO A 182 12.47 12.72 10.60
CA PRO A 182 11.31 12.29 9.82
C PRO A 182 10.04 12.09 10.66
N LEU A 183 10.15 11.64 11.91
CA LEU A 183 9.00 11.47 12.78
C LEU A 183 8.36 12.82 13.14
N GLU A 184 9.17 13.82 13.42
CA GLU A 184 8.71 15.19 13.69
C GLU A 184 8.08 15.83 12.44
N ALA A 185 8.68 15.62 11.27
CA ALA A 185 8.13 16.07 9.98
C ALA A 185 6.72 15.49 9.74
N TRP A 186 6.49 14.24 10.11
CA TRP A 186 5.16 13.61 10.07
C TRP A 186 4.22 14.20 11.11
N ASP A 187 4.67 14.46 12.36
CA ASP A 187 3.84 15.08 13.40
C ASP A 187 3.36 16.46 12.96
N ASN A 188 4.27 17.28 12.43
CA ASN A 188 3.95 18.60 11.89
C ASN A 188 2.93 18.50 10.73
N HIS A 189 3.14 17.58 9.80
CA HIS A 189 2.21 17.36 8.69
C HIS A 189 0.81 16.93 9.17
N LEU A 190 0.73 15.98 10.08
CA LEU A 190 -0.55 15.49 10.63
C LEU A 190 -1.27 16.60 11.41
N ASN A 191 -0.53 17.42 12.16
CA ASN A 191 -1.08 18.58 12.86
C ASN A 191 -1.64 19.63 11.90
N ASP A 192 -0.96 19.88 10.78
CA ASP A 192 -1.45 20.80 9.75
C ASP A 192 -2.71 20.25 9.06
N LEU A 193 -2.75 18.96 8.76
CA LEU A 193 -3.95 18.32 8.22
C LEU A 193 -5.11 18.41 9.22
N LYS A 194 -4.86 18.21 10.51
CA LYS A 194 -5.87 18.34 11.58
C LYS A 194 -6.42 19.77 11.65
N LYS A 195 -5.55 20.79 11.62
CA LYS A 195 -5.95 22.21 11.61
C LYS A 195 -6.83 22.53 10.38
N ARG A 196 -6.40 22.10 9.19
CA ARG A 196 -7.16 22.31 7.94
C ARG A 196 -8.52 21.61 7.96
N ARG A 197 -8.57 20.38 8.46
CA ARG A 197 -9.82 19.63 8.63
C ARG A 197 -10.76 20.38 9.57
N GLN A 198 -10.25 20.84 10.73
CA GLN A 198 -11.05 21.58 11.70
C GLN A 198 -11.61 22.87 11.08
N TRP A 199 -10.75 23.64 10.38
CA TRP A 199 -11.16 24.84 9.69
C TRP A 199 -12.29 24.58 8.67
N LEU A 200 -12.19 23.53 7.86
CA LEU A 200 -13.23 23.13 6.91
C LEU A 200 -14.54 22.74 7.63
N THR A 201 -14.42 22.02 8.74
CA THR A 201 -15.58 21.60 9.54
C THR A 201 -16.29 22.82 10.15
N ASP A 202 -15.54 23.76 10.70
CA ASP A 202 -16.08 24.97 11.34
C ASP A 202 -16.77 25.90 10.31
N LYS A 203 -16.30 25.90 9.07
CA LYS A 203 -16.93 26.66 7.96
C LYS A 203 -18.26 26.07 7.50
N ALA A 204 -18.49 24.78 7.75
CA ALA A 204 -19.71 24.07 7.40
C ALA A 204 -20.22 24.38 5.98
N PHE A 205 -19.31 24.34 4.99
CA PHE A 205 -19.65 24.62 3.61
C PHE A 205 -20.73 23.67 3.08
N LYS A 206 -21.79 24.19 2.47
CA LYS A 206 -22.85 23.39 1.82
C LYS A 206 -22.40 22.79 0.49
N ALA A 207 -21.45 23.43 -0.18
CA ALA A 207 -20.90 22.97 -1.44
C ALA A 207 -19.47 23.50 -1.62
N LEU A 208 -18.68 22.76 -2.41
CA LEU A 208 -17.36 23.18 -2.88
C LEU A 208 -17.39 23.30 -4.40
N HIS A 209 -16.91 24.41 -4.92
CA HIS A 209 -16.78 24.67 -6.35
C HIS A 209 -15.30 24.63 -6.74
N TYR A 210 -14.95 23.71 -7.65
CA TYR A 210 -13.59 23.53 -8.16
C TYR A 210 -13.52 24.08 -9.58
N LYS A 211 -12.65 25.06 -9.80
CA LYS A 211 -12.42 25.66 -11.10
C LYS A 211 -10.93 25.81 -11.35
N ASN A 212 -10.48 25.54 -12.57
CA ASN A 212 -9.11 25.78 -13.01
C ASN A 212 -9.04 26.18 -14.49
N ASP A 213 -7.86 26.64 -14.92
CA ASP A 213 -7.63 27.11 -16.29
C ASP A 213 -7.61 25.99 -17.33
N ARG A 214 -7.65 24.71 -16.91
CA ARG A 214 -7.71 23.52 -17.80
C ARG A 214 -9.15 23.07 -18.09
N GLY A 215 -10.15 23.86 -17.72
CA GLY A 215 -11.56 23.57 -18.03
C GLY A 215 -12.30 22.79 -16.94
N THR A 216 -11.71 22.55 -15.78
CA THR A 216 -12.46 21.99 -14.67
C THR A 216 -13.45 23.02 -14.14
N ASP A 217 -14.72 22.68 -14.11
CA ASP A 217 -15.79 23.44 -13.47
C ASP A 217 -16.75 22.47 -12.81
N LEU A 218 -16.52 22.16 -11.53
CA LEU A 218 -17.20 21.11 -10.78
C LEU A 218 -17.73 21.65 -9.46
N THR A 219 -19.02 21.50 -9.22
CA THR A 219 -19.60 21.75 -7.89
C THR A 219 -19.97 20.44 -7.23
N ARG A 220 -19.47 20.22 -6.00
CA ARG A 220 -19.79 19.08 -5.15
C ARG A 220 -20.54 19.55 -3.91
N SER A 221 -21.78 19.09 -3.74
CA SER A 221 -22.63 19.41 -2.59
C SER A 221 -22.54 18.31 -1.52
N GLU A 222 -22.85 18.67 -0.26
CA GLU A 222 -22.96 17.74 0.88
C GLU A 222 -24.06 16.68 0.69
N GLU A 223 -25.13 16.98 -0.03
CA GLU A 223 -26.27 16.08 -0.23
C GLU A 223 -25.91 14.72 -0.82
N ARG A 224 -24.80 14.63 -1.56
CA ARG A 224 -24.28 13.36 -2.10
C ARG A 224 -23.52 12.51 -1.06
N ARG A 225 -23.27 12.99 0.14
CA ARG A 225 -22.63 12.22 1.21
C ARG A 225 -23.53 11.18 1.87
N VAL A 226 -24.84 11.29 1.67
CA VAL A 226 -25.85 10.44 2.33
C VAL A 226 -26.23 9.19 1.51
N GLY A 227 -25.82 9.12 0.24
CA GLY A 227 -26.06 7.96 -0.63
C GLY A 227 -25.17 6.77 -0.24
N LYS A 228 -25.76 5.60 -0.02
CA LYS A 228 -25.06 4.33 0.22
C LYS A 228 -24.08 3.96 -0.92
N GLU A 229 -24.19 4.60 -2.06
CA GLU A 229 -23.41 4.33 -3.28
C GLU A 229 -22.01 4.97 -3.29
N CYS A 230 -21.73 5.95 -2.43
CA CYS A 230 -20.40 6.57 -2.32
C CYS A 230 -19.41 5.82 -1.41
N ARG A 231 -19.74 4.63 -0.91
CA ARG A 231 -18.83 3.81 -0.11
C ARG A 231 -18.00 2.81 -0.92
N ILE A 232 -18.22 2.77 -2.23
CA ILE A 232 -17.54 1.84 -3.12
C ILE A 232 -16.93 2.67 -4.26
N GLY A 233 -15.73 3.15 -4.11
CA GLY A 233 -15.00 3.73 -5.22
C GLY A 233 -14.33 5.09 -4.99
N CYS A 234 -13.38 5.13 -4.09
CA CYS A 234 -12.23 6.03 -4.14
C CYS A 234 -11.02 5.26 -3.66
#